data_1339be8ec714e66f1c15f66bb838bdb9
#
_entry.id   1339be8ec714e66f1c15f66bb838bdb9
#
_cell.length_a   1.000
_cell.length_b   1.000
_cell.length_c   1.000
_cell.angle_alpha   90.00
_cell.angle_beta   90.00
_cell.angle_gamma   90.00
#
_symmetry.space_group_name_H-M   'P 1'
#
loop_
_entity.id
_entity.type
_entity.pdbx_description
1 polymer ?
#
loop_
_entity_poly.entity_id
_entity_poly.type
_entity_poly.pdbx_seq_one_letter_code
_entity_poly.pdbx_strand_id
1 'polypeptide(L)'
;LALGLGIVYGAILRLSYGACSDVIKNSVDWFNVVSNGYVKLLQMIIFPLILVSIISGIINLQNGKSLGKISGFTIGTLLVTVGIASVVGITVALLFGLNATDILAGKAEIDRGTALNTQLADLSKTSFAARLLDLLPANPFQDMTGARPSSTIAVVIFAAFIGVAALKSRKKFPEQMDSFQKFVNVAQIIVMRVVQTVLRLTPFGVLAIMTRVVATTSPDAILKLIKFVGASYVALAIMLTIHMLILVAFRLNPLTYLRKAFPVLSFAFSSRSSAATLPLTVETQNRKMGVDIGVANFAGTFGTSIGQNGCAGIYPSMLAIMIAPTVGINPLDPTFLISLVLVVIVSSFGIAGVGGGATFASLVVLSSMGLPVALAGLLVSVEPLIDMGRTAVNVSDSMISGLVTGRILKKIDVTVYNSFDEDTGNGEIIEADAVKETGETREKVAGAKPVFA
;
A
#
# COMPACT_ATOMS: atom_id res chain seq x y z
N LEU A 1 13.31 6.13 -16.22
CA LEU A 1 13.74 7.33 -16.95
C LEU A 1 13.20 8.61 -16.31
N ALA A 2 11.89 8.75 -16.08
CA ALA A 2 11.27 9.95 -15.46
C ALA A 2 11.84 10.28 -14.07
N LEU A 3 12.10 9.26 -13.25
CA LEU A 3 12.73 9.41 -11.93
C LEU A 3 14.15 9.99 -12.07
N GLY A 4 14.98 9.40 -12.93
CA GLY A 4 16.35 9.88 -13.15
C GLY A 4 16.38 11.32 -13.73
N LEU A 5 15.52 11.62 -14.71
CA LEU A 5 15.39 12.97 -15.25
C LEU A 5 14.93 13.97 -14.18
N GLY A 6 13.98 13.59 -13.30
CA GLY A 6 13.52 14.44 -12.21
C GLY A 6 14.62 14.75 -11.21
N ILE A 7 15.44 13.76 -10.84
CA ILE A 7 16.60 13.97 -9.96
C ILE A 7 17.61 14.92 -10.61
N VAL A 8 18.00 14.66 -11.85
CA VAL A 8 18.98 15.48 -12.57
C VAL A 8 18.49 16.92 -12.71
N TYR A 9 17.24 17.10 -13.15
CA TYR A 9 16.67 18.43 -13.32
C TYR A 9 16.52 19.19 -12.00
N GLY A 10 16.09 18.51 -10.92
CA GLY A 10 16.02 19.09 -9.58
C GLY A 10 17.40 19.51 -9.06
N ALA A 11 18.43 18.71 -9.31
CA ALA A 11 19.81 19.03 -8.96
C ALA A 11 20.34 20.23 -9.75
N ILE A 12 20.07 20.29 -11.06
CA ILE A 12 20.44 21.44 -11.92
C ILE A 12 19.78 22.73 -11.41
N LEU A 13 18.47 22.71 -11.16
CA LEU A 13 17.76 23.88 -10.62
C LEU A 13 18.40 24.38 -9.34
N ARG A 14 18.72 23.46 -8.43
CA ARG A 14 19.31 23.79 -7.15
C ARG A 14 20.73 24.35 -7.27
N LEU A 15 21.57 23.73 -8.08
CA LEU A 15 22.97 24.18 -8.29
C LEU A 15 23.05 25.51 -9.00
N SER A 16 22.11 25.76 -9.93
CA SER A 16 22.13 27.01 -10.74
C SER A 16 21.56 28.21 -9.99
N TYR A 17 20.55 28.03 -9.14
CA TYR A 17 19.79 29.15 -8.56
C TYR A 17 19.84 29.20 -7.02
N GLY A 18 20.32 28.15 -6.33
CA GLY A 18 20.30 28.04 -4.88
C GLY A 18 18.89 27.77 -4.31
N ALA A 19 18.81 27.03 -3.20
CA ALA A 19 17.55 26.49 -2.67
C ALA A 19 16.48 27.54 -2.30
N CYS A 20 16.85 28.78 -2.06
CA CYS A 20 15.96 29.86 -1.60
C CYS A 20 15.61 30.90 -2.66
N SER A 21 16.00 30.71 -3.93
CA SER A 21 15.74 31.68 -4.97
C SER A 21 14.27 31.72 -5.37
N ASP A 22 13.78 32.89 -5.78
CA ASP A 22 12.40 33.04 -6.25
C ASP A 22 12.16 32.26 -7.55
N VAL A 23 13.21 31.99 -8.33
CA VAL A 23 13.14 31.12 -9.53
C VAL A 23 12.79 29.69 -9.10
N ILE A 24 13.39 29.17 -8.03
CA ILE A 24 13.06 27.83 -7.52
C ILE A 24 11.64 27.81 -6.96
N LYS A 25 11.23 28.81 -6.17
CA LYS A 25 9.86 28.87 -5.63
C LYS A 25 8.83 28.85 -6.76
N ASN A 26 8.97 29.71 -7.75
CA ASN A 26 8.04 29.78 -8.88
C ASN A 26 8.07 28.50 -9.73
N SER A 27 9.23 27.91 -9.97
CA SER A 27 9.34 26.64 -10.70
C SER A 27 8.72 25.49 -9.91
N VAL A 28 8.96 25.42 -8.60
CA VAL A 28 8.40 24.41 -7.70
C VAL A 28 6.87 24.52 -7.64
N ASP A 29 6.29 25.70 -7.71
CA ASP A 29 4.83 25.88 -7.74
C ASP A 29 4.19 25.22 -8.97
N TRP A 30 4.80 25.36 -10.15
CA TRP A 30 4.33 24.65 -11.34
C TRP A 30 4.52 23.13 -11.24
N PHE A 31 5.65 22.67 -10.73
CA PHE A 31 5.83 21.25 -10.44
C PHE A 31 4.86 20.74 -9.36
N ASN A 32 4.46 21.60 -8.42
CA ASN A 32 3.40 21.28 -7.44
C ASN A 32 2.05 21.04 -8.10
N VAL A 33 1.69 21.83 -9.12
CA VAL A 33 0.44 21.60 -9.88
C VAL A 33 0.43 20.21 -10.49
N VAL A 34 1.52 19.82 -11.16
CA VAL A 34 1.62 18.49 -11.81
C VAL A 34 1.71 17.38 -10.78
N SER A 35 2.57 17.51 -9.77
CA SER A 35 2.78 16.46 -8.75
C SER A 35 1.55 16.27 -7.87
N ASN A 36 0.99 17.35 -7.33
CA ASN A 36 -0.18 17.28 -6.48
C ASN A 36 -1.44 16.93 -7.28
N GLY A 37 -1.55 17.42 -8.53
CA GLY A 37 -2.60 17.03 -9.47
C GLY A 37 -2.60 15.51 -9.70
N TYR A 38 -1.44 14.95 -10.01
CA TYR A 38 -1.27 13.49 -10.18
C TYR A 38 -1.65 12.72 -8.90
N VAL A 39 -1.16 13.17 -7.73
CA VAL A 39 -1.51 12.54 -6.44
C VAL A 39 -3.01 12.62 -6.15
N LYS A 40 -3.66 13.76 -6.43
CA LYS A 40 -5.12 13.91 -6.28
C LYS A 40 -5.89 12.96 -7.21
N LEU A 41 -5.44 12.79 -8.45
CA LEU A 41 -6.04 11.82 -9.38
C LEU A 41 -5.90 10.39 -8.87
N LEU A 42 -4.77 10.02 -8.27
CA LEU A 42 -4.59 8.71 -7.62
C LEU A 42 -5.52 8.57 -6.42
N GLN A 43 -5.62 9.59 -5.56
CA GLN A 43 -6.50 9.57 -4.40
C GLN A 43 -7.98 9.42 -4.78
N MET A 44 -8.41 10.06 -5.86
CA MET A 44 -9.78 9.99 -6.38
C MET A 44 -10.25 8.54 -6.64
N ILE A 45 -9.33 7.66 -7.05
CA ILE A 45 -9.67 6.29 -7.45
C ILE A 45 -9.66 5.30 -6.27
N ILE A 46 -9.02 5.66 -5.14
CA ILE A 46 -8.78 4.72 -4.03
C ILE A 46 -10.11 4.14 -3.51
N PHE A 47 -11.04 4.99 -3.11
CA PHE A 47 -12.29 4.53 -2.48
C PHE A 47 -13.24 3.80 -3.44
N PRO A 48 -13.49 4.28 -4.68
CA PRO A 48 -14.25 3.53 -5.67
C PRO A 48 -13.64 2.16 -5.96
N LEU A 49 -12.31 2.10 -6.09
CA LEU A 49 -11.60 0.84 -6.36
C LEU A 49 -11.75 -0.15 -5.19
N ILE A 50 -11.51 0.29 -3.97
CA ILE A 50 -11.66 -0.54 -2.78
C ILE A 50 -13.10 -1.09 -2.69
N LEU A 51 -14.08 -0.22 -2.85
CA LEU A 51 -15.50 -0.59 -2.75
C LEU A 51 -15.85 -1.70 -3.75
N VAL A 52 -15.61 -1.46 -5.04
CA VAL A 52 -15.99 -2.43 -6.08
C VAL A 52 -15.15 -3.71 -6.02
N SER A 53 -13.86 -3.61 -5.71
CA SER A 53 -12.96 -4.78 -5.64
C SER A 53 -13.31 -5.70 -4.48
N ILE A 54 -13.60 -5.16 -3.29
CA ILE A 54 -14.00 -5.97 -2.13
C ILE A 54 -15.37 -6.61 -2.36
N ILE A 55 -16.37 -5.87 -2.84
CA ILE A 55 -17.68 -6.42 -3.12
C ILE A 55 -17.57 -7.52 -4.17
N SER A 56 -16.89 -7.26 -5.30
CA SER A 56 -16.66 -8.24 -6.36
C SER A 56 -15.91 -9.49 -5.85
N GLY A 57 -14.84 -9.28 -5.08
CA GLY A 57 -14.07 -10.37 -4.49
C GLY A 57 -14.92 -11.29 -3.61
N ILE A 58 -15.84 -10.74 -2.82
CA ILE A 58 -16.71 -11.53 -1.93
C ILE A 58 -17.83 -12.22 -2.70
N ILE A 59 -18.51 -11.55 -3.61
CA ILE A 59 -19.64 -12.10 -4.37
C ILE A 59 -19.19 -13.25 -5.26
N ASN A 60 -17.98 -13.19 -5.81
CA ASN A 60 -17.40 -14.23 -6.64
C ASN A 60 -16.88 -15.44 -5.84
N LEU A 61 -16.90 -15.40 -4.50
CA LEU A 61 -16.61 -16.57 -3.68
C LEU A 61 -17.77 -17.58 -3.72
N GLN A 62 -17.46 -18.81 -4.15
CA GLN A 62 -18.46 -19.88 -4.25
C GLN A 62 -19.04 -20.34 -2.90
N ASN A 63 -18.34 -20.07 -1.78
CA ASN A 63 -18.78 -20.47 -0.43
C ASN A 63 -18.36 -19.45 0.63
N GLY A 64 -19.31 -18.96 1.44
CA GLY A 64 -19.05 -18.03 2.54
C GLY A 64 -18.10 -18.57 3.64
N LYS A 65 -17.96 -19.91 3.80
CA LYS A 65 -16.95 -20.53 4.68
C LYS A 65 -15.52 -20.30 4.19
N SER A 66 -15.32 -20.10 2.90
CA SER A 66 -14.01 -19.80 2.31
C SER A 66 -13.53 -18.39 2.68
N LEU A 67 -14.46 -17.43 2.81
CA LEU A 67 -14.14 -16.04 3.14
C LEU A 67 -13.40 -15.88 4.47
N GLY A 68 -13.93 -16.52 5.54
CA GLY A 68 -13.29 -16.45 6.85
C GLY A 68 -11.87 -17.03 6.87
N LYS A 69 -11.63 -18.11 6.11
CA LYS A 69 -10.30 -18.69 5.98
C LYS A 69 -9.35 -17.79 5.19
N ILE A 70 -9.81 -17.23 4.06
CA ILE A 70 -9.00 -16.29 3.25
C ILE A 70 -8.61 -15.10 4.11
N SER A 71 -9.57 -14.45 4.76
CA SER A 71 -9.32 -13.28 5.62
C SER A 71 -8.38 -13.62 6.77
N GLY A 72 -8.62 -14.74 7.47
CA GLY A 72 -7.79 -15.15 8.60
C GLY A 72 -6.34 -15.41 8.22
N PHE A 73 -6.09 -16.16 7.13
CA PHE A 73 -4.72 -16.43 6.67
C PHE A 73 -4.05 -15.19 6.09
N THR A 74 -4.76 -14.36 5.33
CA THR A 74 -4.21 -13.13 4.76
C THR A 74 -3.80 -12.14 5.86
N ILE A 75 -4.72 -11.81 6.78
CA ILE A 75 -4.44 -10.89 7.88
C ILE A 75 -3.37 -11.49 8.80
N GLY A 76 -3.46 -12.78 9.12
CA GLY A 76 -2.46 -13.47 9.93
C GLY A 76 -1.06 -13.36 9.33
N THR A 77 -0.91 -13.57 8.01
CA THR A 77 0.37 -13.42 7.32
C THR A 77 0.88 -11.98 7.41
N LEU A 78 0.04 -10.97 7.12
CA LEU A 78 0.39 -9.56 7.21
C LEU A 78 0.84 -9.14 8.61
N LEU A 79 0.18 -9.65 9.67
CA LEU A 79 0.56 -9.35 11.05
C LEU A 79 1.86 -10.02 11.47
N VAL A 80 2.09 -11.25 11.02
CA VAL A 80 3.36 -11.96 11.28
C VAL A 80 4.50 -11.26 10.56
N THR A 81 4.33 -10.89 9.30
CA THR A 81 5.38 -10.22 8.52
C THR A 81 5.70 -8.83 9.06
N VAL A 82 4.71 -8.05 9.53
CA VAL A 82 4.98 -6.74 10.16
C VAL A 82 5.70 -6.88 11.51
N GLY A 83 5.41 -7.94 12.28
CA GLY A 83 6.17 -8.28 13.48
C GLY A 83 7.64 -8.59 13.15
N ILE A 84 7.89 -9.40 12.12
CA ILE A 84 9.25 -9.67 11.63
C ILE A 84 9.92 -8.37 11.14
N ALA A 85 9.19 -7.53 10.40
CA ALA A 85 9.67 -6.25 9.92
C ALA A 85 10.07 -5.29 11.06
N SER A 86 9.32 -5.30 12.17
CA SER A 86 9.68 -4.58 13.39
C SER A 86 11.01 -5.07 13.96
N VAL A 87 11.20 -6.38 14.08
CA VAL A 87 12.45 -6.97 14.55
C VAL A 87 13.62 -6.60 13.63
N VAL A 88 13.41 -6.64 12.31
CA VAL A 88 14.43 -6.20 11.34
C VAL A 88 14.78 -4.72 11.54
N GLY A 89 13.78 -3.85 11.69
CA GLY A 89 13.99 -2.43 11.96
C GLY A 89 14.79 -2.18 13.24
N ILE A 90 14.43 -2.85 14.34
CA ILE A 90 15.14 -2.83 15.61
C ILE A 90 16.60 -3.26 15.42
N THR A 91 16.81 -4.43 14.83
CA THR A 91 18.16 -5.00 14.67
C THR A 91 19.06 -4.10 13.84
N VAL A 92 18.56 -3.58 12.72
CA VAL A 92 19.35 -2.69 11.85
C VAL A 92 19.63 -1.35 12.56
N ALA A 93 18.66 -0.78 13.28
CA ALA A 93 18.87 0.45 14.02
C ALA A 93 19.95 0.31 15.08
N LEU A 94 19.97 -0.82 15.79
CA LEU A 94 21.00 -1.13 16.80
C LEU A 94 22.37 -1.37 16.15
N LEU A 95 22.44 -2.15 15.07
CA LEU A 95 23.69 -2.44 14.36
C LEU A 95 24.33 -1.18 13.78
N PHE A 96 23.52 -0.26 13.26
CA PHE A 96 24.00 1.01 12.77
C PHE A 96 24.25 2.04 13.89
N GLY A 97 23.92 1.71 15.14
CA GLY A 97 24.06 2.64 16.27
C GLY A 97 23.32 3.95 16.01
N LEU A 98 22.05 3.88 15.58
CA LEU A 98 21.24 5.07 15.34
C LEU A 98 20.90 5.73 16.67
N ASN A 99 21.20 7.02 16.80
CA ASN A 99 20.94 7.81 17.98
C ASN A 99 20.54 9.23 17.59
N ALA A 100 19.50 9.75 18.24
CA ALA A 100 19.01 11.10 18.00
C ALA A 100 19.63 12.15 18.94
N THR A 101 20.43 11.76 19.93
CA THR A 101 21.02 12.70 20.91
C THR A 101 21.94 13.74 20.27
N ASP A 102 22.62 13.37 19.16
CA ASP A 102 23.57 14.24 18.45
C ASP A 102 22.93 14.99 17.28
N ILE A 103 21.62 14.82 17.04
CA ILE A 103 20.93 15.46 15.93
C ILE A 103 20.28 16.75 16.44
N LEU A 104 20.92 17.89 16.12
CA LEU A 104 20.32 19.20 16.36
C LEU A 104 19.23 19.47 15.34
N ALA A 105 18.02 19.70 15.82
CA ALA A 105 16.89 20.06 14.98
C ALA A 105 17.06 21.47 14.38
N GLY A 106 16.93 21.61 13.07
CA GLY A 106 16.80 22.91 12.42
C GLY A 106 15.40 23.50 12.68
N LYS A 107 15.23 24.80 12.34
CA LYS A 107 13.95 25.50 12.58
C LYS A 107 12.76 24.83 11.86
N ALA A 108 12.95 24.36 10.63
CA ALA A 108 11.91 23.68 9.85
C ALA A 108 11.51 22.32 10.46
N GLU A 109 12.45 21.60 11.04
CA GLU A 109 12.20 20.34 11.74
C GLU A 109 11.48 20.57 13.08
N ILE A 110 11.82 21.63 13.80
CA ILE A 110 11.14 22.05 15.06
C ILE A 110 9.69 22.44 14.76
N ASP A 111 9.45 23.24 13.73
CA ASP A 111 8.10 23.68 13.32
C ASP A 111 7.23 22.47 12.93
N ARG A 112 7.80 21.50 12.22
CA ARG A 112 7.10 20.23 11.89
C ARG A 112 6.89 19.34 13.11
N GLY A 113 7.86 19.26 14.02
CA GLY A 113 7.72 18.58 15.30
C GLY A 113 6.55 19.14 16.11
N THR A 114 6.37 20.46 16.12
CA THR A 114 5.25 21.14 16.78
C THR A 114 3.92 20.79 16.12
N ALA A 115 3.86 20.77 14.78
CA ALA A 115 2.67 20.34 14.04
C ALA A 115 2.31 18.86 14.31
N LEU A 116 3.32 17.99 14.42
CA LEU A 116 3.15 16.58 14.79
C LEU A 116 2.62 16.43 16.22
N ASN A 117 3.09 17.25 17.18
CA ASN A 117 2.55 17.25 18.54
C ASN A 117 1.08 17.68 18.60
N THR A 118 0.65 18.60 17.75
CA THR A 118 -0.78 18.99 17.62
C THR A 118 -1.60 17.80 17.11
N GLN A 119 -1.14 17.10 16.08
CA GLN A 119 -1.80 15.89 15.59
C GLN A 119 -1.83 14.79 16.67
N LEU A 120 -0.77 14.66 17.47
CA LEU A 120 -0.73 13.71 18.57
C LEU A 120 -1.74 14.06 19.67
N ALA A 121 -1.88 15.35 20.02
CA ALA A 121 -2.85 15.78 21.01
C ALA A 121 -4.29 15.41 20.63
N ASP A 122 -4.61 15.40 19.34
CA ASP A 122 -5.89 14.92 18.83
C ASP A 122 -5.99 13.38 18.86
N LEU A 123 -4.90 12.68 18.62
CA LEU A 123 -4.84 11.21 18.71
C LEU A 123 -4.85 10.71 20.17
N SER A 124 -4.20 11.42 21.10
CA SER A 124 -4.10 11.00 22.51
C SER A 124 -5.42 11.11 23.28
N LYS A 125 -6.38 11.89 22.78
CA LYS A 125 -7.74 11.95 23.33
C LYS A 125 -8.55 10.67 23.11
N THR A 126 -8.07 9.75 22.26
CA THR A 126 -8.76 8.51 21.92
C THR A 126 -8.08 7.31 22.56
N SER A 127 -8.81 6.55 23.39
CA SER A 127 -8.36 5.28 23.93
C SER A 127 -8.17 4.24 22.81
N PHE A 128 -7.39 3.19 23.08
CA PHE A 128 -7.24 2.07 22.13
C PHE A 128 -8.59 1.46 21.71
N ALA A 129 -9.53 1.32 22.66
CA ALA A 129 -10.88 0.87 22.38
C ALA A 129 -11.64 1.82 21.44
N ALA A 130 -11.49 3.14 21.63
CA ALA A 130 -12.08 4.13 20.75
C ALA A 130 -11.47 4.06 19.33
N ARG A 131 -10.17 3.78 19.20
CA ARG A 131 -9.52 3.57 17.89
C ARG A 131 -10.06 2.33 17.17
N LEU A 132 -10.32 1.24 17.90
CA LEU A 132 -10.98 0.06 17.31
C LEU A 132 -12.40 0.38 16.84
N LEU A 133 -13.15 1.18 17.61
CA LEU A 133 -14.47 1.65 17.20
C LEU A 133 -14.42 2.58 15.99
N ASP A 134 -13.37 3.39 15.89
CA ASP A 134 -13.13 4.28 14.73
C ASP A 134 -12.89 3.54 13.42
N LEU A 135 -12.55 2.25 13.47
CA LEU A 135 -12.47 1.41 12.27
C LEU A 135 -13.85 1.11 11.68
N LEU A 136 -14.91 1.20 12.48
CA LEU A 136 -16.26 0.93 12.02
C LEU A 136 -16.83 2.14 11.28
N PRO A 137 -17.50 1.94 10.13
CA PRO A 137 -18.12 3.01 9.37
C PRO A 137 -19.41 3.52 10.03
N ALA A 138 -19.35 4.67 10.70
CA ALA A 138 -20.56 5.35 11.17
C ALA A 138 -21.33 5.99 10.01
N ASN A 139 -20.59 6.53 9.03
CA ASN A 139 -21.14 7.07 7.78
C ASN A 139 -20.23 6.68 6.62
N PRO A 140 -20.59 5.65 5.83
CA PRO A 140 -19.73 5.15 4.76
C PRO A 140 -19.48 6.19 3.65
N PHE A 141 -20.40 7.13 3.43
CA PHE A 141 -20.20 8.19 2.42
C PHE A 141 -19.18 9.22 2.90
N GLN A 142 -19.17 9.57 4.18
CA GLN A 142 -18.12 10.39 4.77
C GLN A 142 -16.77 9.68 4.74
N ASP A 143 -16.73 8.37 4.98
CA ASP A 143 -15.51 7.61 4.90
C ASP A 143 -14.96 7.53 3.45
N MET A 144 -15.84 7.50 2.45
CA MET A 144 -15.42 7.59 1.03
C MET A 144 -14.80 8.93 0.66
N THR A 145 -14.94 9.99 1.44
CA THR A 145 -14.21 11.25 1.24
C THR A 145 -12.79 11.24 1.80
N GLY A 146 -12.41 10.19 2.55
CA GLY A 146 -11.10 10.13 3.21
C GLY A 146 -10.97 11.09 4.40
N ALA A 147 -12.09 11.50 5.01
CA ALA A 147 -12.11 12.50 6.06
C ALA A 147 -11.44 12.05 7.37
N ARG A 148 -11.28 10.74 7.57
CA ARG A 148 -10.66 10.17 8.77
C ARG A 148 -9.43 9.33 8.39
N PRO A 149 -8.42 9.23 9.25
CA PRO A 149 -7.28 8.33 9.04
C PRO A 149 -7.71 6.85 8.85
N SER A 150 -8.78 6.43 9.53
CA SER A 150 -9.37 5.09 9.47
C SER A 150 -10.33 4.87 8.29
N SER A 151 -10.62 5.90 7.47
CA SER A 151 -11.59 5.86 6.37
C SER A 151 -11.40 4.69 5.42
N THR A 152 -10.16 4.35 5.07
CA THR A 152 -9.85 3.24 4.17
C THR A 152 -10.37 1.91 4.71
N ILE A 153 -10.13 1.61 6.00
CA ILE A 153 -10.62 0.39 6.64
C ILE A 153 -12.12 0.43 6.81
N ALA A 154 -12.69 1.58 7.19
CA ALA A 154 -14.13 1.73 7.31
C ALA A 154 -14.85 1.42 5.98
N VAL A 155 -14.34 1.88 4.85
CA VAL A 155 -14.88 1.56 3.51
C VAL A 155 -14.70 0.07 3.19
N VAL A 156 -13.56 -0.56 3.55
CA VAL A 156 -13.35 -2.01 3.40
C VAL A 156 -14.40 -2.79 4.19
N ILE A 157 -14.64 -2.42 5.46
CA ILE A 157 -15.65 -3.07 6.31
C ILE A 157 -17.05 -2.91 5.70
N PHE A 158 -17.43 -1.70 5.28
CA PHE A 158 -18.72 -1.45 4.64
C PHE A 158 -18.89 -2.28 3.36
N ALA A 159 -17.88 -2.30 2.50
CA ALA A 159 -17.87 -3.11 1.28
C ALA A 159 -18.00 -4.61 1.58
N ALA A 160 -17.32 -5.08 2.64
CA ALA A 160 -17.42 -6.46 3.10
C ALA A 160 -18.84 -6.81 3.59
N PHE A 161 -19.50 -5.91 4.33
CA PHE A 161 -20.90 -6.10 4.74
C PHE A 161 -21.83 -6.24 3.54
N ILE A 162 -21.68 -5.36 2.53
CA ILE A 162 -22.48 -5.44 1.28
C ILE A 162 -22.21 -6.78 0.57
N GLY A 163 -20.95 -7.14 0.38
CA GLY A 163 -20.58 -8.39 -0.30
C GLY A 163 -21.10 -9.64 0.40
N VAL A 164 -20.99 -9.68 1.75
CA VAL A 164 -21.52 -10.81 2.56
C VAL A 164 -23.04 -10.84 2.52
N ALA A 165 -23.71 -9.69 2.58
CA ALA A 165 -25.17 -9.60 2.48
C ALA A 165 -25.63 -10.11 1.12
N ALA A 166 -25.02 -9.68 0.03
CA ALA A 166 -25.33 -10.15 -1.35
C ALA A 166 -25.11 -11.66 -1.46
N LEU A 167 -23.98 -12.17 -0.98
CA LEU A 167 -23.67 -13.62 -1.01
C LEU A 167 -24.71 -14.45 -0.25
N LYS A 168 -25.15 -13.99 0.95
CA LYS A 168 -26.20 -14.66 1.73
C LYS A 168 -27.56 -14.57 1.04
N SER A 169 -27.88 -13.44 0.42
CA SER A 169 -29.16 -13.20 -0.27
C SER A 169 -29.30 -14.02 -1.55
N ARG A 170 -28.20 -14.48 -2.15
CA ARG A 170 -28.19 -15.27 -3.39
C ARG A 170 -29.03 -16.54 -3.30
N LYS A 171 -29.11 -17.15 -2.10
CA LYS A 171 -29.95 -18.35 -1.90
C LYS A 171 -31.44 -18.06 -2.00
N LYS A 172 -31.89 -16.85 -1.64
CA LYS A 172 -33.30 -16.45 -1.60
C LYS A 172 -33.72 -15.67 -2.85
N PHE A 173 -32.81 -14.91 -3.42
CA PHE A 173 -33.05 -13.99 -4.55
C PHE A 173 -31.97 -14.17 -5.63
N PRO A 174 -31.90 -15.32 -6.33
CA PRO A 174 -30.80 -15.61 -7.25
C PRO A 174 -30.73 -14.62 -8.42
N GLU A 175 -31.83 -14.36 -9.09
CA GLU A 175 -31.86 -13.47 -10.28
C GLU A 175 -31.43 -12.04 -9.97
N GLN A 176 -31.89 -11.48 -8.83
CA GLN A 176 -31.53 -10.14 -8.40
C GLN A 176 -30.04 -10.08 -8.03
N MET A 177 -29.52 -11.13 -7.42
CA MET A 177 -28.10 -11.18 -7.02
C MET A 177 -27.19 -11.41 -8.22
N ASP A 178 -27.61 -12.14 -9.23
CA ASP A 178 -26.90 -12.27 -10.51
C ASP A 178 -26.86 -10.92 -11.26
N SER A 179 -27.97 -10.18 -11.26
CA SER A 179 -28.00 -8.81 -11.81
C SER A 179 -27.09 -7.85 -11.04
N PHE A 180 -27.10 -7.94 -9.70
CA PHE A 180 -26.18 -7.15 -8.85
C PHE A 180 -24.71 -7.52 -9.10
N GLN A 181 -24.39 -8.79 -9.25
CA GLN A 181 -23.04 -9.25 -9.57
C GLN A 181 -22.57 -8.70 -10.93
N LYS A 182 -23.43 -8.74 -11.96
CA LYS A 182 -23.14 -8.13 -13.26
C LYS A 182 -22.87 -6.63 -13.14
N PHE A 183 -23.69 -5.90 -12.39
CA PHE A 183 -23.50 -4.48 -12.12
C PHE A 183 -22.14 -4.19 -11.46
N VAL A 184 -21.80 -4.93 -10.39
CA VAL A 184 -20.52 -4.76 -9.68
C VAL A 184 -19.34 -5.06 -10.60
N ASN A 185 -19.42 -6.10 -11.43
CA ASN A 185 -18.34 -6.45 -12.37
C ASN A 185 -18.16 -5.35 -13.44
N VAL A 186 -19.24 -4.79 -13.97
CA VAL A 186 -19.17 -3.65 -14.90
C VAL A 186 -18.58 -2.42 -14.22
N ALA A 187 -19.01 -2.11 -12.99
CA ALA A 187 -18.44 -1.01 -12.21
C ALA A 187 -16.93 -1.20 -11.98
N GLN A 188 -16.49 -2.44 -11.70
CA GLN A 188 -15.07 -2.77 -11.54
C GLN A 188 -14.30 -2.53 -12.85
N ILE A 189 -14.82 -2.94 -13.99
CA ILE A 189 -14.20 -2.70 -15.30
C ILE A 189 -14.03 -1.20 -15.54
N ILE A 190 -15.08 -0.40 -15.27
CA ILE A 190 -15.03 1.07 -15.45
C ILE A 190 -13.97 1.68 -14.53
N VAL A 191 -13.99 1.34 -13.25
CA VAL A 191 -13.01 1.86 -12.28
C VAL A 191 -11.58 1.48 -12.68
N MET A 192 -11.36 0.23 -13.11
CA MET A 192 -10.05 -0.22 -13.59
C MET A 192 -9.60 0.54 -14.86
N ARG A 193 -10.51 0.91 -15.74
CA ARG A 193 -10.18 1.74 -16.91
C ARG A 193 -9.76 3.16 -16.50
N VAL A 194 -10.46 3.76 -15.51
CA VAL A 194 -10.06 5.06 -14.93
C VAL A 194 -8.68 4.96 -14.30
N VAL A 195 -8.41 3.91 -13.51
CA VAL A 195 -7.08 3.64 -12.94
C VAL A 195 -6.01 3.61 -14.03
N GLN A 196 -6.19 2.81 -15.08
CA GLN A 196 -5.22 2.70 -16.18
C GLN A 196 -4.98 4.06 -16.87
N THR A 197 -6.02 4.87 -17.02
CA THR A 197 -5.90 6.22 -17.60
C THR A 197 -5.03 7.13 -16.73
N VAL A 198 -5.25 7.13 -15.41
CA VAL A 198 -4.46 7.92 -14.46
C VAL A 198 -3.03 7.40 -14.39
N LEU A 199 -2.82 6.07 -14.42
CA LEU A 199 -1.50 5.47 -14.39
C LEU A 199 -0.63 5.83 -15.62
N ARG A 200 -1.22 6.15 -16.77
CA ARG A 200 -0.49 6.68 -17.94
C ARG A 200 0.17 8.03 -17.66
N LEU A 201 -0.31 8.79 -16.67
CA LEU A 201 0.29 10.06 -16.26
C LEU A 201 1.46 9.89 -15.28
N THR A 202 1.75 8.66 -14.84
CA THR A 202 2.83 8.35 -13.87
C THR A 202 4.20 8.95 -14.25
N PRO A 203 4.68 8.88 -15.50
CA PRO A 203 5.99 9.46 -15.85
C PRO A 203 6.07 10.96 -15.55
N PHE A 204 5.01 11.71 -15.82
CA PHE A 204 4.95 13.15 -15.55
C PHE A 204 4.84 13.44 -14.06
N GLY A 205 4.00 12.70 -13.35
CA GLY A 205 3.86 12.83 -11.90
C GLY A 205 5.16 12.53 -11.16
N VAL A 206 5.83 11.44 -11.50
CA VAL A 206 7.10 11.03 -10.87
C VAL A 206 8.22 12.04 -11.18
N LEU A 207 8.33 12.52 -12.43
CA LEU A 207 9.29 13.54 -12.78
C LEU A 207 9.08 14.81 -11.92
N ALA A 208 7.86 15.31 -11.84
CA ALA A 208 7.53 16.51 -11.08
C ALA A 208 7.79 16.34 -9.57
N ILE A 209 7.41 15.18 -8.99
CA ILE A 209 7.66 14.87 -7.57
C ILE A 209 9.16 14.87 -7.28
N MET A 210 9.96 14.18 -8.10
CA MET A 210 11.40 14.07 -7.89
C MET A 210 12.11 15.39 -8.08
N THR A 211 11.77 16.15 -9.11
CA THR A 211 12.32 17.50 -9.32
C THR A 211 12.09 18.38 -8.11
N ARG A 212 10.86 18.41 -7.59
CA ARG A 212 10.52 19.18 -6.39
C ARG A 212 11.32 18.73 -5.17
N VAL A 213 11.35 17.42 -4.87
CA VAL A 213 12.03 16.89 -3.69
C VAL A 213 13.51 17.25 -3.72
N VAL A 214 14.19 17.03 -4.83
CA VAL A 214 15.63 17.31 -4.94
C VAL A 214 15.92 18.82 -4.91
N ALA A 215 15.09 19.66 -5.53
CA ALA A 215 15.26 21.10 -5.51
C ALA A 215 15.06 21.74 -4.13
N THR A 216 14.16 21.18 -3.29
CA THR A 216 13.76 21.81 -2.01
C THR A 216 14.39 21.18 -0.77
N THR A 217 14.86 19.91 -0.81
CA THR A 217 15.44 19.23 0.35
C THR A 217 16.88 19.72 0.55
N SER A 218 17.26 20.18 1.77
CA SER A 218 18.60 20.69 2.03
C SER A 218 19.67 19.58 1.95
N PRO A 219 20.79 19.76 1.25
CA PRO A 219 21.87 18.76 1.20
C PRO A 219 22.44 18.46 2.57
N ASP A 220 22.55 19.48 3.46
CA ASP A 220 23.06 19.31 4.81
C ASP A 220 22.16 18.39 5.65
N ALA A 221 20.84 18.52 5.52
CA ALA A 221 19.89 17.61 6.15
C ALA A 221 20.04 16.18 5.61
N ILE A 222 20.21 16.02 4.30
CA ILE A 222 20.45 14.72 3.67
C ILE A 222 21.76 14.10 4.17
N LEU A 223 22.85 14.88 4.24
CA LEU A 223 24.15 14.38 4.72
C LEU A 223 24.10 13.96 6.19
N LYS A 224 23.48 14.77 7.07
CA LYS A 224 23.29 14.43 8.49
C LYS A 224 22.47 13.16 8.69
N LEU A 225 21.52 12.91 7.81
CA LEU A 225 20.60 11.77 7.90
C LEU A 225 20.97 10.60 6.96
N ILE A 226 22.10 10.68 6.23
CA ILE A 226 22.53 9.66 5.28
C ILE A 226 22.69 8.28 5.95
N LYS A 227 23.11 8.26 7.21
CA LYS A 227 23.25 7.04 8.00
C LYS A 227 21.88 6.37 8.23
N PHE A 228 20.85 7.17 8.55
CA PHE A 228 19.48 6.67 8.71
C PHE A 228 18.90 6.19 7.39
N VAL A 229 19.11 6.92 6.30
CA VAL A 229 18.68 6.52 4.96
C VAL A 229 19.35 5.20 4.56
N GLY A 230 20.66 5.09 4.73
CA GLY A 230 21.40 3.86 4.42
C GLY A 230 20.93 2.67 5.26
N ALA A 231 20.78 2.85 6.57
CA ALA A 231 20.23 1.83 7.46
C ALA A 231 18.83 1.41 7.06
N SER A 232 17.97 2.36 6.66
CA SER A 232 16.61 2.07 6.21
C SER A 232 16.61 1.18 4.96
N TYR A 233 17.44 1.48 3.95
CA TYR A 233 17.54 0.63 2.76
C TYR A 233 18.13 -0.74 3.04
N VAL A 234 19.06 -0.86 3.99
CA VAL A 234 19.55 -2.18 4.46
C VAL A 234 18.41 -2.97 5.10
N ALA A 235 17.62 -2.35 5.97
CA ALA A 235 16.46 -3.01 6.60
C ALA A 235 15.42 -3.47 5.56
N LEU A 236 15.14 -2.63 4.56
CA LEU A 236 14.21 -2.94 3.47
C LEU A 236 14.73 -4.09 2.60
N ALA A 237 16.03 -4.12 2.30
CA ALA A 237 16.65 -5.22 1.55
C ALA A 237 16.62 -6.55 2.33
N ILE A 238 16.88 -6.51 3.64
CA ILE A 238 16.74 -7.68 4.52
C ILE A 238 15.29 -8.17 4.51
N MET A 239 14.31 -7.26 4.63
CA MET A 239 12.91 -7.65 4.62
C MET A 239 12.48 -8.25 3.28
N LEU A 240 12.92 -7.69 2.16
CA LEU A 240 12.68 -8.28 0.84
C LEU A 240 13.31 -9.68 0.73
N THR A 241 14.50 -9.88 1.30
CA THR A 241 15.15 -11.22 1.38
C THR A 241 14.29 -12.17 2.22
N ILE A 242 13.72 -11.71 3.33
CA ILE A 242 12.81 -12.52 4.16
C ILE A 242 11.57 -12.90 3.36
N HIS A 243 11.01 -11.99 2.55
CA HIS A 243 9.92 -12.32 1.63
C HIS A 243 10.31 -13.48 0.68
N MET A 244 11.54 -13.47 0.14
CA MET A 244 12.02 -14.56 -0.70
C MET A 244 12.14 -15.88 0.08
N LEU A 245 12.61 -15.83 1.32
CA LEU A 245 12.69 -17.02 2.19
C LEU A 245 11.30 -17.57 2.54
N ILE A 246 10.32 -16.71 2.76
CA ILE A 246 8.92 -17.13 2.95
C ILE A 246 8.43 -17.90 1.72
N LEU A 247 8.67 -17.40 0.51
CA LEU A 247 8.29 -18.12 -0.71
C LEU A 247 8.93 -19.50 -0.80
N VAL A 248 10.21 -19.61 -0.49
CA VAL A 248 10.92 -20.92 -0.45
C VAL A 248 10.27 -21.86 0.55
N ALA A 249 9.92 -21.37 1.75
CA ALA A 249 9.23 -22.17 2.77
C ALA A 249 7.87 -22.70 2.27
N PHE A 250 7.17 -21.95 1.43
CA PHE A 250 5.91 -22.36 0.79
C PHE A 250 6.10 -23.07 -0.57
N ARG A 251 7.34 -23.47 -0.91
CA ARG A 251 7.69 -24.16 -2.16
C ARG A 251 7.31 -23.38 -3.42
N LEU A 252 7.52 -22.07 -3.39
CA LEU A 252 7.39 -21.17 -4.52
C LEU A 252 8.78 -20.63 -4.90
N ASN A 253 9.07 -20.55 -6.21
CA ASN A 253 10.36 -20.08 -6.67
C ASN A 253 10.50 -18.55 -6.51
N PRO A 254 11.47 -18.06 -5.70
CA PRO A 254 11.63 -16.63 -5.48
C PRO A 254 12.10 -15.85 -6.72
N LEU A 255 12.85 -16.47 -7.62
CA LEU A 255 13.30 -15.82 -8.85
C LEU A 255 12.15 -15.58 -9.82
N THR A 256 11.22 -16.54 -9.91
CA THR A 256 9.98 -16.38 -10.67
C THR A 256 9.14 -15.23 -10.10
N TYR A 257 9.03 -15.17 -8.77
CA TYR A 257 8.36 -14.05 -8.10
C TYR A 257 8.99 -12.71 -8.46
N LEU A 258 10.30 -12.56 -8.25
CA LEU A 258 10.99 -11.29 -8.52
C LEU A 258 10.79 -10.83 -9.96
N ARG A 259 10.92 -11.72 -10.95
CA ARG A 259 10.73 -11.39 -12.36
C ARG A 259 9.29 -10.88 -12.61
N LYS A 260 8.28 -11.57 -12.08
CA LYS A 260 6.87 -11.20 -12.27
C LYS A 260 6.44 -9.98 -11.44
N ALA A 261 7.00 -9.81 -10.25
CA ALA A 261 6.71 -8.70 -9.36
C ALA A 261 7.46 -7.42 -9.74
N PHE A 262 8.59 -7.49 -10.44
CA PHE A 262 9.47 -6.35 -10.71
C PHE A 262 8.74 -5.12 -11.31
N PRO A 263 7.85 -5.25 -12.32
CA PRO A 263 7.11 -4.10 -12.84
C PRO A 263 6.23 -3.43 -11.78
N VAL A 264 5.57 -4.24 -10.94
CA VAL A 264 4.69 -3.76 -9.86
C VAL A 264 5.51 -3.06 -8.77
N LEU A 265 6.62 -3.68 -8.35
CA LEU A 265 7.50 -3.12 -7.32
C LEU A 265 8.19 -1.83 -7.80
N SER A 266 8.58 -1.76 -9.08
CA SER A 266 9.13 -0.54 -9.69
C SER A 266 8.10 0.57 -9.75
N PHE A 267 6.85 0.24 -10.05
CA PHE A 267 5.76 1.21 -10.00
C PHE A 267 5.48 1.67 -8.56
N ALA A 268 5.42 0.75 -7.61
CA ALA A 268 5.25 1.06 -6.19
C ALA A 268 6.36 2.00 -5.67
N PHE A 269 7.61 1.70 -6.01
CA PHE A 269 8.78 2.51 -5.69
C PHE A 269 8.64 3.95 -6.24
N SER A 270 8.19 4.09 -7.47
CA SER A 270 8.07 5.39 -8.13
C SER A 270 6.86 6.20 -7.67
N SER A 271 5.71 5.54 -7.47
CA SER A 271 4.45 6.19 -7.08
C SER A 271 4.39 6.54 -5.60
N ARG A 272 5.15 5.84 -4.76
CA ARG A 272 5.11 5.97 -3.29
C ARG A 272 3.69 5.79 -2.72
N SER A 273 2.89 4.94 -3.35
CA SER A 273 1.51 4.68 -2.95
C SER A 273 1.15 3.21 -3.17
N SER A 274 1.01 2.45 -2.10
CA SER A 274 0.53 1.07 -2.14
C SER A 274 -0.90 1.01 -2.68
N ALA A 275 -1.73 1.99 -2.33
CA ALA A 275 -3.10 2.09 -2.82
C ALA A 275 -3.17 2.34 -4.34
N ALA A 276 -2.31 3.22 -4.88
CA ALA A 276 -2.24 3.44 -6.33
C ALA A 276 -1.70 2.21 -7.08
N THR A 277 -0.90 1.37 -6.41
CA THR A 277 -0.34 0.14 -6.98
C THR A 277 -1.32 -1.04 -6.90
N LEU A 278 -2.40 -0.92 -6.11
CA LEU A 278 -3.35 -2.01 -5.85
C LEU A 278 -3.87 -2.71 -7.12
N PRO A 279 -4.29 -2.02 -8.19
CA PRO A 279 -4.76 -2.70 -9.39
C PRO A 279 -3.71 -3.61 -10.02
N LEU A 280 -2.47 -3.10 -10.15
CA LEU A 280 -1.34 -3.87 -10.67
C LEU A 280 -0.99 -5.05 -9.76
N THR A 281 -1.08 -4.85 -8.45
CA THR A 281 -0.83 -5.89 -7.44
C THR A 281 -1.82 -7.04 -7.59
N VAL A 282 -3.10 -6.73 -7.73
CA VAL A 282 -4.17 -7.73 -7.90
C VAL A 282 -4.06 -8.43 -9.25
N GLU A 283 -3.89 -7.68 -10.32
CA GLU A 283 -3.75 -8.23 -11.67
C GLU A 283 -2.55 -9.17 -11.78
N THR A 284 -1.40 -8.77 -11.25
CA THR A 284 -0.18 -9.59 -11.29
C THR A 284 -0.34 -10.86 -10.46
N GLN A 285 -0.90 -10.78 -9.26
CA GLN A 285 -1.17 -11.97 -8.45
C GLN A 285 -2.13 -12.94 -9.17
N ASN A 286 -3.20 -12.43 -9.75
CA ASN A 286 -4.20 -13.27 -10.42
C ASN A 286 -3.68 -13.82 -11.75
N ARG A 287 -3.34 -12.95 -12.70
CA ARG A 287 -3.03 -13.36 -14.08
C ARG A 287 -1.64 -13.95 -14.25
N LYS A 288 -0.63 -13.34 -13.61
CA LYS A 288 0.76 -13.76 -13.79
C LYS A 288 1.21 -14.78 -12.76
N MET A 289 0.67 -14.76 -11.54
CA MET A 289 1.07 -15.65 -10.46
C MET A 289 0.05 -16.75 -10.16
N GLY A 290 -1.09 -16.77 -10.87
CA GLY A 290 -2.09 -17.84 -10.76
C GLY A 290 -2.87 -17.86 -9.44
N VAL A 291 -2.87 -16.77 -8.68
CA VAL A 291 -3.63 -16.66 -7.41
C VAL A 291 -5.11 -16.43 -7.72
N ASP A 292 -6.01 -17.16 -7.05
CA ASP A 292 -7.46 -16.93 -7.13
C ASP A 292 -7.79 -15.44 -6.94
N ILE A 293 -8.68 -14.90 -7.79
CA ILE A 293 -9.01 -13.48 -7.80
C ILE A 293 -9.54 -12.97 -6.47
N GLY A 294 -10.32 -13.79 -5.74
CA GLY A 294 -10.80 -13.44 -4.40
C GLY A 294 -9.66 -13.30 -3.40
N VAL A 295 -8.67 -14.20 -3.43
CA VAL A 295 -7.47 -14.13 -2.59
C VAL A 295 -6.63 -12.92 -2.97
N ALA A 296 -6.38 -12.69 -4.25
CA ALA A 296 -5.60 -11.56 -4.76
C ALA A 296 -6.21 -10.20 -4.37
N ASN A 297 -7.54 -10.06 -4.51
CA ASN A 297 -8.26 -8.86 -4.09
C ASN A 297 -8.15 -8.62 -2.59
N PHE A 298 -8.34 -9.67 -1.77
CA PHE A 298 -8.20 -9.56 -0.32
C PHE A 298 -6.79 -9.17 0.09
N ALA A 299 -5.79 -9.91 -0.37
CA ALA A 299 -4.40 -9.64 -0.03
C ALA A 299 -3.95 -8.24 -0.50
N GLY A 300 -4.29 -7.87 -1.71
CA GLY A 300 -3.98 -6.54 -2.23
C GLY A 300 -4.61 -5.44 -1.39
N THR A 301 -5.93 -5.51 -1.15
CA THR A 301 -6.66 -4.45 -0.45
C THR A 301 -6.28 -4.35 1.02
N PHE A 302 -6.26 -5.47 1.75
CA PHE A 302 -5.87 -5.44 3.16
C PHE A 302 -4.41 -5.03 3.34
N GLY A 303 -3.49 -5.49 2.46
CA GLY A 303 -2.09 -5.09 2.49
C GLY A 303 -1.83 -3.60 2.21
N THR A 304 -2.82 -2.84 1.67
CA THR A 304 -2.71 -1.37 1.59
C THR A 304 -3.03 -0.66 2.90
N SER A 305 -3.56 -1.37 3.91
CA SER A 305 -4.09 -0.75 5.13
C SER A 305 -3.72 -1.48 6.42
N ILE A 306 -3.16 -2.68 6.32
CA ILE A 306 -2.77 -3.52 7.46
C ILE A 306 -1.39 -4.12 7.19
N GLY A 307 -0.55 -4.17 8.21
CA GLY A 307 0.69 -4.93 8.18
C GLY A 307 1.75 -4.41 7.22
N GLN A 308 1.74 -3.14 6.86
CA GLN A 308 2.72 -2.57 5.92
C GLN A 308 4.14 -2.63 6.50
N ASN A 309 4.95 -3.57 6.04
CA ASN A 309 6.26 -3.89 6.60
C ASN A 309 7.23 -2.71 6.61
N GLY A 310 7.28 -1.92 5.53
CA GLY A 310 8.16 -0.76 5.45
C GLY A 310 7.66 0.42 6.27
N CYS A 311 6.35 0.75 6.16
CA CYS A 311 5.77 1.94 6.77
C CYS A 311 5.34 1.73 8.22
N ALA A 312 4.75 0.58 8.54
CA ALA A 312 4.24 0.31 9.88
C ALA A 312 5.19 -0.55 10.72
N GLY A 313 6.04 -1.38 10.09
CA GLY A 313 6.99 -2.26 10.77
C GLY A 313 8.35 -1.62 10.97
N ILE A 314 9.13 -1.49 9.90
CA ILE A 314 10.55 -1.07 9.95
C ILE A 314 10.70 0.36 10.46
N TYR A 315 10.03 1.31 9.83
CA TYR A 315 10.28 2.73 10.05
C TYR A 315 9.99 3.19 11.49
N PRO A 316 8.81 2.91 12.08
CA PRO A 316 8.54 3.32 13.46
C PRO A 316 9.43 2.58 14.47
N SER A 317 9.84 1.35 14.20
CA SER A 317 10.76 0.60 15.07
C SER A 317 12.15 1.20 15.06
N MET A 318 12.67 1.58 13.88
CA MET A 318 13.96 2.27 13.78
C MET A 318 13.95 3.62 14.51
N LEU A 319 12.84 4.37 14.39
CA LEU A 319 12.64 5.63 15.08
C LEU A 319 12.62 5.46 16.60
N ALA A 320 11.86 4.48 17.09
CA ALA A 320 11.77 4.21 18.52
C ALA A 320 13.14 3.89 19.14
N ILE A 321 13.93 3.04 18.48
CA ILE A 321 15.31 2.73 18.92
C ILE A 321 16.21 3.96 18.90
N MET A 322 16.11 4.80 17.87
CA MET A 322 16.91 6.01 17.73
C MET A 322 16.56 7.07 18.77
N ILE A 323 15.28 7.16 19.16
CA ILE A 323 14.77 8.19 20.07
C ILE A 323 14.86 7.75 21.54
N ALA A 324 14.72 6.48 21.88
CA ALA A 324 14.71 5.97 23.25
C ALA A 324 15.85 6.50 24.14
N PRO A 325 17.12 6.59 23.67
CA PRO A 325 18.20 7.13 24.47
C PRO A 325 18.02 8.60 24.86
N THR A 326 17.28 9.39 24.08
CA THR A 326 17.07 10.83 24.38
C THR A 326 16.22 11.07 25.63
N VAL A 327 15.48 10.07 26.08
CA VAL A 327 14.65 10.09 27.28
C VAL A 327 15.16 9.11 28.36
N GLY A 328 16.40 8.66 28.24
CA GLY A 328 17.04 7.78 29.23
C GLY A 328 16.59 6.32 29.18
N ILE A 329 15.87 5.91 28.14
CA ILE A 329 15.46 4.51 27.95
C ILE A 329 16.62 3.76 27.27
N ASN A 330 17.00 2.61 27.86
CA ASN A 330 17.97 1.71 27.22
C ASN A 330 17.30 0.98 26.05
N PRO A 331 17.73 1.20 24.81
CA PRO A 331 17.14 0.55 23.63
C PRO A 331 17.39 -0.97 23.57
N LEU A 332 18.24 -1.52 24.45
CA LEU A 332 18.52 -2.96 24.56
C LEU A 332 17.67 -3.64 25.65
N ASP A 333 16.82 -2.90 26.37
CA ASP A 333 15.94 -3.50 27.39
C ASP A 333 14.96 -4.49 26.73
N PRO A 334 14.96 -5.77 27.13
CA PRO A 334 14.05 -6.77 26.56
C PRO A 334 12.58 -6.38 26.70
N THR A 335 12.19 -5.75 27.81
CA THR A 335 10.80 -5.33 28.04
C THR A 335 10.40 -4.24 27.03
N PHE A 336 11.30 -3.27 26.80
CA PHE A 336 11.09 -2.24 25.78
C PHE A 336 10.98 -2.84 24.38
N LEU A 337 11.89 -3.76 24.02
CA LEU A 337 11.91 -4.41 22.70
C LEU A 337 10.64 -5.23 22.42
N ILE A 338 10.22 -6.05 23.38
CA ILE A 338 8.99 -6.87 23.24
C ILE A 338 7.77 -5.94 23.13
N SER A 339 7.69 -4.92 24.00
CA SER A 339 6.58 -3.95 23.96
C SER A 339 6.53 -3.21 22.63
N LEU A 340 7.69 -2.82 22.08
CA LEU A 340 7.78 -2.15 20.79
C LEU A 340 7.23 -3.03 19.66
N VAL A 341 7.63 -4.30 19.58
CA VAL A 341 7.12 -5.23 18.56
C VAL A 341 5.62 -5.41 18.68
N LEU A 342 5.08 -5.60 19.88
CA LEU A 342 3.64 -5.75 20.11
C LEU A 342 2.86 -4.48 19.73
N VAL A 343 3.35 -3.31 20.13
CA VAL A 343 2.75 -2.02 19.78
C VAL A 343 2.76 -1.82 18.28
N VAL A 344 3.84 -2.16 17.58
CA VAL A 344 3.95 -2.07 16.13
C VAL A 344 2.91 -2.97 15.43
N ILE A 345 2.78 -4.24 15.85
CA ILE A 345 1.80 -5.16 15.29
C ILE A 345 0.38 -4.59 15.44
N VAL A 346 0.03 -4.13 16.65
CA VAL A 346 -1.31 -3.58 16.94
C VAL A 346 -1.53 -2.26 16.21
N SER A 347 -0.52 -1.38 16.16
CA SER A 347 -0.62 -0.07 15.51
C SER A 347 -0.62 -0.17 13.99
N SER A 348 -0.26 -1.32 13.40
CA SER A 348 -0.24 -1.52 11.95
C SER A 348 -1.63 -1.53 11.32
N PHE A 349 -2.68 -1.70 12.11
CA PHE A 349 -4.05 -1.58 11.62
C PHE A 349 -4.38 -0.11 11.29
N GLY A 350 -4.89 0.14 10.09
CA GLY A 350 -5.37 1.46 9.68
C GLY A 350 -4.29 2.42 9.18
N ILE A 351 -3.11 1.92 8.89
CA ILE A 351 -2.08 2.73 8.25
C ILE A 351 -2.41 2.90 6.77
N ALA A 352 -2.72 4.12 6.36
CA ALA A 352 -3.06 4.40 4.97
C ALA A 352 -1.87 4.13 4.03
N GLY A 353 -2.10 3.36 2.97
CA GLY A 353 -1.11 3.04 1.91
C GLY A 353 -0.85 4.19 0.94
N VAL A 354 -0.69 5.40 1.47
CA VAL A 354 -0.43 6.65 0.74
C VAL A 354 0.73 7.39 1.38
N GLY A 355 1.30 8.36 0.66
CA GLY A 355 2.40 9.17 1.19
C GLY A 355 2.07 9.78 2.56
N GLY A 356 2.99 9.66 3.52
CA GLY A 356 2.80 10.09 4.91
C GLY A 356 2.28 9.00 5.86
N GLY A 357 1.88 7.83 5.36
CA GLY A 357 1.40 6.72 6.19
C GLY A 357 2.41 6.28 7.25
N ALA A 358 3.70 6.27 6.92
CA ALA A 358 4.76 5.92 7.87
C ALA A 358 4.95 6.97 8.97
N THR A 359 4.81 8.25 8.66
CA THR A 359 4.81 9.31 9.66
C THR A 359 3.67 9.10 10.65
N PHE A 360 2.45 8.82 10.15
CA PHE A 360 1.31 8.51 11.01
C PHE A 360 1.56 7.25 11.87
N ALA A 361 2.07 6.17 11.28
CA ALA A 361 2.44 4.95 12.02
C ALA A 361 3.43 5.27 13.16
N SER A 362 4.43 6.10 12.86
CA SER A 362 5.42 6.51 13.85
C SER A 362 4.82 7.33 14.98
N LEU A 363 3.89 8.25 14.68
CA LEU A 363 3.19 9.02 15.72
C LEU A 363 2.46 8.08 16.69
N VAL A 364 1.75 7.08 16.15
CA VAL A 364 1.01 6.10 16.96
C VAL A 364 1.97 5.25 17.80
N VAL A 365 3.04 4.72 17.21
CA VAL A 365 3.99 3.85 17.90
C VAL A 365 4.76 4.64 18.97
N LEU A 366 5.37 5.78 18.62
CA LEU A 366 6.15 6.59 19.56
C LEU A 366 5.30 7.06 20.73
N SER A 367 4.07 7.54 20.46
CA SER A 367 3.16 7.95 21.53
C SER A 367 2.76 6.80 22.46
N SER A 368 2.48 5.63 21.88
CA SER A 368 2.13 4.43 22.65
C SER A 368 3.30 3.93 23.52
N MET A 369 4.53 4.19 23.10
CA MET A 369 5.75 3.87 23.82
C MET A 369 6.20 4.99 24.77
N GLY A 370 5.47 6.11 24.88
CA GLY A 370 5.84 7.26 25.71
C GLY A 370 7.07 8.03 25.21
N LEU A 371 7.40 7.90 23.92
CA LEU A 371 8.57 8.55 23.32
C LEU A 371 8.23 9.91 22.71
N PRO A 372 9.18 10.89 22.71
CA PRO A 372 8.97 12.23 22.14
C PRO A 372 8.70 12.18 20.64
N VAL A 373 7.49 12.49 20.24
CA VAL A 373 7.04 12.47 18.84
C VAL A 373 7.65 13.60 18.01
N ALA A 374 7.97 14.73 18.64
CA ALA A 374 8.59 15.88 17.97
C ALA A 374 9.89 15.52 17.24
N LEU A 375 10.65 14.55 17.78
CA LEU A 375 11.90 14.08 17.18
C LEU A 375 11.69 13.32 15.87
N ALA A 376 10.51 12.77 15.62
CA ALA A 376 10.16 12.20 14.31
C ALA A 376 10.18 13.27 13.19
N GLY A 377 9.94 14.54 13.54
CA GLY A 377 10.03 15.67 12.60
C GLY A 377 11.40 15.83 11.96
N LEU A 378 12.48 15.38 12.64
CA LEU A 378 13.84 15.40 12.11
C LEU A 378 14.00 14.62 10.79
N LEU A 379 13.24 13.55 10.63
CA LEU A 379 13.35 12.63 9.51
C LEU A 379 12.38 12.93 8.35
N VAL A 380 11.47 13.89 8.53
CA VAL A 380 10.47 14.22 7.51
C VAL A 380 11.11 14.74 6.22
N SER A 381 12.29 15.38 6.32
CA SER A 381 13.01 15.90 5.14
C SER A 381 13.56 14.79 4.25
N VAL A 382 13.95 13.64 4.82
CA VAL A 382 14.48 12.48 4.08
C VAL A 382 13.43 11.39 3.86
N GLU A 383 12.27 11.51 4.50
CA GLU A 383 11.17 10.56 4.36
C GLU A 383 10.82 10.23 2.90
N PRO A 384 10.72 11.21 1.98
CA PRO A 384 10.41 10.93 0.58
C PRO A 384 11.37 9.95 -0.10
N LEU A 385 12.64 9.98 0.25
CA LEU A 385 13.65 9.09 -0.32
C LEU A 385 13.48 7.65 0.19
N ILE A 386 13.17 7.49 1.45
CA ILE A 386 12.99 6.17 2.08
C ILE A 386 11.64 5.58 1.72
N ASP A 387 10.62 6.42 1.58
CA ASP A 387 9.23 6.02 1.29
C ASP A 387 9.09 5.26 -0.03
N MET A 388 9.95 5.53 -1.00
CA MET A 388 10.03 4.79 -2.26
C MET A 388 10.30 3.30 -2.01
N GLY A 389 11.35 3.00 -1.26
CA GLY A 389 11.72 1.63 -0.90
C GLY A 389 10.69 0.97 0.03
N ARG A 390 10.18 1.71 1.02
CA ARG A 390 9.14 1.20 1.92
C ARG A 390 7.88 0.77 1.17
N THR A 391 7.43 1.58 0.22
CA THR A 391 6.25 1.27 -0.59
C THR A 391 6.45 0.01 -1.43
N ALA A 392 7.63 -0.17 -2.03
CA ALA A 392 7.93 -1.40 -2.76
C ALA A 392 7.86 -2.64 -1.85
N VAL A 393 8.41 -2.55 -0.62
CA VAL A 393 8.36 -3.65 0.36
C VAL A 393 6.93 -3.90 0.86
N ASN A 394 6.13 -2.85 1.09
CA ASN A 394 4.71 -2.99 1.47
C ASN A 394 3.90 -3.73 0.40
N VAL A 395 4.10 -3.36 -0.86
CA VAL A 395 3.42 -4.01 -2.00
C VAL A 395 3.91 -5.45 -2.16
N SER A 396 5.21 -5.70 -1.98
CA SER A 396 5.74 -7.06 -1.94
C SER A 396 5.06 -7.90 -0.85
N ASP A 397 4.89 -7.36 0.36
CA ASP A 397 4.21 -8.06 1.46
C ASP A 397 2.75 -8.40 1.12
N SER A 398 2.01 -7.47 0.52
CA SER A 398 0.66 -7.73 0.02
C SER A 398 0.62 -8.91 -0.95
N MET A 399 1.61 -9.00 -1.86
CA MET A 399 1.71 -10.10 -2.82
C MET A 399 2.12 -11.41 -2.13
N ILE A 400 3.05 -11.37 -1.18
CA ILE A 400 3.45 -12.54 -0.38
C ILE A 400 2.26 -13.08 0.41
N SER A 401 1.47 -12.21 1.05
CA SER A 401 0.31 -12.67 1.82
C SER A 401 -0.74 -13.36 0.93
N GLY A 402 -0.93 -12.90 -0.30
CA GLY A 402 -1.80 -13.54 -1.27
C GLY A 402 -1.27 -14.89 -1.75
N LEU A 403 0.02 -14.96 -2.06
CA LEU A 403 0.70 -16.20 -2.47
C LEU A 403 0.68 -17.27 -1.36
N VAL A 404 1.00 -16.88 -0.13
CA VAL A 404 0.96 -17.76 1.05
C VAL A 404 -0.46 -18.26 1.30
N THR A 405 -1.44 -17.36 1.33
CA THR A 405 -2.86 -17.71 1.51
C THR A 405 -3.35 -18.62 0.39
N GLY A 406 -3.03 -18.29 -0.86
CA GLY A 406 -3.37 -19.12 -2.03
C GLY A 406 -2.75 -20.51 -1.93
N ARG A 407 -1.51 -20.60 -1.46
CA ARG A 407 -0.81 -21.89 -1.29
C ARG A 407 -1.42 -22.74 -0.18
N ILE A 408 -1.70 -22.15 0.99
CA ILE A 408 -2.33 -22.84 2.12
C ILE A 408 -3.73 -23.36 1.76
N LEU A 409 -4.52 -22.52 1.09
CA LEU A 409 -5.91 -22.84 0.73
C LEU A 409 -6.06 -23.61 -0.58
N LYS A 410 -4.96 -23.94 -1.24
CA LYS A 410 -4.93 -24.57 -2.59
C LYS A 410 -5.70 -23.73 -3.64
N LYS A 411 -5.55 -22.42 -3.57
CA LYS A 411 -6.15 -21.41 -4.45
C LYS A 411 -5.08 -20.66 -5.26
N ILE A 412 -4.08 -21.40 -5.72
CA ILE A 412 -3.03 -20.94 -6.62
C ILE A 412 -2.78 -21.99 -7.69
N ASP A 413 -2.73 -21.56 -8.93
CA ASP A 413 -2.25 -22.39 -10.03
C ASP A 413 -0.73 -22.25 -10.14
N VAL A 414 -0.03 -23.32 -9.68
CA VAL A 414 1.44 -23.36 -9.68
C VAL A 414 2.01 -23.46 -11.08
N THR A 415 1.24 -23.96 -12.05
CA THR A 415 1.65 -24.02 -13.45
C THR A 415 1.75 -22.60 -14.02
N VAL A 416 0.73 -21.79 -13.81
CA VAL A 416 0.74 -20.36 -14.15
C VAL A 416 1.86 -19.63 -13.40
N TYR A 417 2.06 -19.93 -12.10
CA TYR A 417 3.13 -19.32 -11.33
C TYR A 417 4.52 -19.57 -11.96
N ASN A 418 4.78 -20.78 -12.44
CA ASN A 418 6.09 -21.19 -12.98
C ASN A 418 6.22 -20.94 -14.50
N SER A 419 5.14 -20.61 -15.23
CA SER A 419 5.21 -20.30 -16.65
C SER A 419 6.00 -19.01 -16.88
N PHE A 420 6.83 -19.00 -17.95
CA PHE A 420 7.62 -17.85 -18.38
C PHE A 420 7.06 -17.18 -19.64
N ASP A 421 5.89 -17.63 -20.13
CA ASP A 421 5.26 -17.01 -21.28
C ASP A 421 4.90 -15.56 -20.96
N GLU A 422 5.63 -14.65 -21.60
CA GLU A 422 5.42 -13.19 -21.49
C GLU A 422 4.09 -12.76 -22.14
N ASP A 423 3.36 -13.63 -22.80
CA ASP A 423 2.31 -13.28 -23.77
C ASP A 423 0.89 -13.75 -23.43
N THR A 424 0.55 -13.92 -22.15
CA THR A 424 -0.88 -14.02 -21.78
C THR A 424 -1.46 -12.68 -21.31
N GLY A 425 -0.80 -11.57 -21.62
CA GLY A 425 -1.11 -10.20 -21.18
C GLY A 425 -1.81 -9.31 -22.21
N ASN A 426 -2.15 -9.79 -23.41
CA ASN A 426 -2.95 -8.99 -24.34
C ASN A 426 -4.44 -9.13 -24.00
N GLY A 427 -5.10 -7.97 -23.89
CA GLY A 427 -6.49 -7.76 -23.46
C GLY A 427 -7.59 -8.37 -24.37
N GLU A 428 -7.38 -9.53 -24.97
CA GLU A 428 -8.31 -10.15 -25.93
C GLU A 428 -9.22 -11.24 -25.34
N ILE A 429 -9.01 -11.66 -24.07
CA ILE A 429 -9.74 -12.84 -23.55
C ILE A 429 -11.12 -12.50 -22.96
N ILE A 430 -11.48 -11.22 -22.78
CA ILE A 430 -12.85 -10.86 -22.34
C ILE A 430 -13.82 -10.75 -23.54
N GLU A 431 -13.34 -10.59 -24.78
CA GLU A 431 -14.20 -10.59 -25.96
C GLU A 431 -14.51 -11.99 -26.50
N ALA A 432 -13.65 -12.99 -26.31
CA ALA A 432 -13.81 -14.31 -26.90
C ALA A 432 -14.96 -15.13 -26.28
N ASP A 433 -15.20 -15.04 -24.97
CA ASP A 433 -16.29 -15.79 -24.33
C ASP A 433 -17.65 -15.08 -24.47
N ALA A 434 -17.67 -13.75 -24.51
CA ALA A 434 -18.90 -13.01 -24.79
C ALA A 434 -19.36 -13.14 -26.26
N VAL A 435 -18.42 -13.30 -27.20
CA VAL A 435 -18.71 -13.48 -28.62
C VAL A 435 -19.15 -14.93 -28.94
N LYS A 436 -18.66 -15.94 -28.21
CA LYS A 436 -19.13 -17.32 -28.38
C LYS A 436 -20.56 -17.52 -27.90
N GLU A 437 -20.96 -16.94 -26.74
CA GLU A 437 -22.36 -17.03 -26.30
C GLU A 437 -23.33 -16.25 -27.19
N THR A 438 -22.91 -15.13 -27.80
CA THR A 438 -23.75 -14.39 -28.77
C THR A 438 -23.78 -15.02 -30.16
N GLY A 439 -22.73 -15.77 -30.54
CA GLY A 439 -22.65 -16.50 -31.80
C GLY A 439 -23.61 -17.69 -31.86
N GLU A 440 -23.67 -18.52 -30.82
CA GLU A 440 -24.60 -19.66 -30.76
C GLU A 440 -26.06 -19.24 -30.66
N THR A 441 -26.36 -18.06 -30.10
CA THR A 441 -27.74 -17.54 -30.06
C THR A 441 -28.19 -16.99 -31.40
N ARG A 442 -27.28 -16.50 -32.24
CA ARG A 442 -27.63 -16.04 -33.62
C ARG A 442 -27.87 -17.17 -34.60
N GLU A 443 -27.18 -18.29 -34.50
CA GLU A 443 -27.45 -19.46 -35.38
C GLU A 443 -28.78 -20.13 -35.08
N LYS A 444 -29.24 -20.13 -33.82
CA LYS A 444 -30.56 -20.67 -33.46
C LYS A 444 -31.75 -19.80 -33.90
N VAL A 445 -31.53 -18.49 -34.10
CA VAL A 445 -32.59 -17.58 -34.59
C VAL A 445 -32.65 -17.50 -36.11
N ALA A 446 -31.59 -17.83 -36.85
CA ALA A 446 -31.57 -17.82 -38.31
C ALA A 446 -32.24 -19.05 -38.96
N GLY A 447 -32.59 -20.08 -38.15
CA GLY A 447 -33.25 -21.31 -38.63
C GLY A 447 -34.79 -21.32 -38.55
N ALA A 448 -35.44 -20.27 -38.07
CA ALA A 448 -36.91 -20.19 -37.99
C ALA A 448 -37.48 -19.60 -39.27
N LYS A 449 -38.12 -20.44 -40.08
CA LYS A 449 -38.90 -20.04 -41.28
C LYS A 449 -40.06 -19.12 -40.85
N PRO A 450 -40.38 -18.08 -41.65
CA PRO A 450 -41.51 -17.23 -41.37
C PRO A 450 -42.83 -18.00 -41.67
N VAL A 451 -43.66 -18.11 -40.66
CA VAL A 451 -45.06 -18.51 -40.80
C VAL A 451 -45.88 -17.22 -40.89
N PHE A 452 -46.22 -16.80 -42.11
CA PHE A 452 -47.43 -16.04 -42.41
C PHE A 452 -47.62 -16.06 -43.94
N ALA A 453 -48.60 -16.80 -44.36
CA ALA A 453 -49.43 -16.49 -45.52
C ALA A 453 -50.78 -16.00 -45.00
#